data_3615a258a12ebaf37fa66354f709120c
#
_entry.id   3615a258a12ebaf37fa66354f709120c
#
_cell.length_a   1.000
_cell.length_b   1.000
_cell.length_c   1.000
_cell.angle_alpha   90.00
_cell.angle_beta   90.00
_cell.angle_gamma   90.00
#
_symmetry.space_group_name_H-M   'P 1'
#
loop_
_entity.id
_entity.type
_entity.pdbx_description
1 polymer ?
#
loop_
_entity_poly.entity_id
_entity_poly.type
_entity_poly.pdbx_seq_one_letter_code
_entity_poly.pdbx_strand_id
1 'polypeptide(L)'
;MDTVYKIAIIAINLIFLVIYIINFIIALLRDIKDKKALKNKNYLTVDAEIIDIKEDKKKVTILVEFIGPNNLVLFSHTFEMSLAEFNKNPYTRGQKIKLAYIDVANQKKIHTFPLIIEGSKIRLEKGPLFANAALIFVAAYFNTSALIKVLTNFDLPFSQMFPTSNIFINLLMYLFLFSYLMESLFSISKVENQNYLKLFGNTTKARVITFKLGGSKNVRGYKESRMTIEYRNHLGELTKTNLASYMYTETQEEYIDIVYDPKNSKNVVYLRK
;
A
#
# COMPACT_ATOMS: atom_id res chain seq x y z
N MET A 1 -34.03 -16.13 -21.84
CA MET A 1 -33.40 -15.39 -20.72
C MET A 1 -32.22 -16.14 -20.10
N ASP A 2 -32.28 -17.44 -19.87
CA ASP A 2 -31.20 -18.24 -19.27
C ASP A 2 -29.85 -18.18 -19.98
N THR A 3 -29.81 -18.19 -21.29
CA THR A 3 -28.57 -18.17 -22.07
C THR A 3 -27.75 -16.89 -21.84
N VAL A 4 -28.44 -15.73 -21.78
CA VAL A 4 -27.78 -14.44 -21.56
C VAL A 4 -27.12 -14.37 -20.18
N TYR A 5 -27.81 -14.85 -19.14
CA TYR A 5 -27.25 -14.91 -17.79
C TYR A 5 -26.04 -15.85 -17.68
N LYS A 6 -26.09 -17.00 -18.36
CA LYS A 6 -24.99 -17.94 -18.41
C LYS A 6 -23.74 -17.34 -19.05
N ILE A 7 -23.90 -16.68 -20.20
CA ILE A 7 -22.81 -15.96 -20.88
C ILE A 7 -22.28 -14.82 -20.00
N ALA A 8 -23.15 -14.04 -19.36
CA ALA A 8 -22.74 -12.94 -18.50
C ALA A 8 -21.89 -13.43 -17.30
N ILE A 9 -22.27 -14.52 -16.66
CA ILE A 9 -21.49 -15.09 -15.53
C ILE A 9 -20.12 -15.57 -16.00
N ILE A 10 -20.04 -16.27 -17.14
CA ILE A 10 -18.77 -16.70 -17.70
C ILE A 10 -17.89 -15.50 -18.02
N ALA A 11 -18.45 -14.47 -18.64
CA ALA A 11 -17.72 -13.25 -18.98
C ALA A 11 -17.19 -12.52 -17.72
N ILE A 12 -18.02 -12.37 -16.68
CA ILE A 12 -17.60 -11.75 -15.41
C ILE A 12 -16.48 -12.56 -14.78
N ASN A 13 -16.60 -13.87 -14.72
CA ASN A 13 -15.60 -14.74 -14.15
C ASN A 13 -14.26 -14.64 -14.90
N LEU A 14 -14.30 -14.65 -16.24
CA LEU A 14 -13.09 -14.49 -17.07
C LEU A 14 -12.44 -13.13 -16.85
N ILE A 15 -13.23 -12.06 -16.74
CA ILE A 15 -12.72 -10.71 -16.45
C ILE A 15 -11.98 -10.70 -15.10
N PHE A 16 -12.57 -11.25 -14.04
CA PHE A 16 -11.91 -11.35 -12.74
C PHE A 16 -10.60 -12.14 -12.82
N LEU A 17 -10.61 -13.30 -13.47
CA LEU A 17 -9.42 -14.13 -13.64
C LEU A 17 -8.31 -13.35 -14.36
N VAL A 18 -8.62 -12.67 -15.45
CA VAL A 18 -7.67 -11.85 -16.22
C VAL A 18 -7.10 -10.73 -15.36
N ILE A 19 -7.93 -10.03 -14.60
CA ILE A 19 -7.49 -8.95 -13.70
C ILE A 19 -6.52 -9.50 -12.63
N TYR A 20 -6.82 -10.64 -12.01
CA TYR A 20 -5.93 -11.25 -11.02
C TYR A 20 -4.59 -11.67 -11.60
N ILE A 21 -4.60 -12.28 -12.80
CA ILE A 21 -3.36 -12.68 -13.50
C ILE A 21 -2.52 -11.44 -13.82
N ILE A 22 -3.13 -10.39 -14.33
CA ILE A 22 -2.43 -9.13 -14.66
C ILE A 22 -1.82 -8.53 -13.38
N ASN A 23 -2.56 -8.44 -12.29
CA ASN A 23 -2.06 -7.91 -11.02
C ASN A 23 -0.90 -8.75 -10.46
N PHE A 24 -0.98 -10.06 -10.56
CA PHE A 24 0.10 -10.96 -10.16
C PHE A 24 1.36 -10.76 -11.01
N ILE A 25 1.21 -10.68 -12.33
CA ILE A 25 2.33 -10.43 -13.24
C ILE A 25 2.97 -9.07 -12.94
N ILE A 26 2.17 -8.02 -12.75
CA ILE A 26 2.66 -6.69 -12.38
C ILE A 26 3.45 -6.75 -11.07
N ALA A 27 2.92 -7.40 -10.05
CA ALA A 27 3.61 -7.56 -8.77
C ALA A 27 4.94 -8.32 -8.90
N LEU A 28 4.95 -9.41 -9.68
CA LEU A 28 6.15 -10.20 -9.94
C LEU A 28 7.22 -9.40 -10.72
N LEU A 29 6.81 -8.67 -11.76
CA LEU A 29 7.73 -7.83 -12.55
C LEU A 29 8.33 -6.71 -11.73
N ARG A 30 7.55 -6.10 -10.84
CA ARG A 30 8.03 -5.09 -9.88
C ARG A 30 9.12 -5.69 -9.00
N ASP A 31 8.84 -6.82 -8.40
CA ASP A 31 9.76 -7.52 -7.51
C ASP A 31 11.09 -7.86 -8.19
N ILE A 32 11.04 -8.35 -9.42
CA ILE A 32 12.23 -8.63 -10.22
C ILE A 32 13.02 -7.36 -10.52
N LYS A 33 12.32 -6.26 -10.88
CA LYS A 33 12.94 -4.97 -11.18
C LYS A 33 13.63 -4.39 -9.95
N ASP A 34 12.98 -4.43 -8.80
CA ASP A 34 13.50 -3.90 -7.55
C ASP A 34 14.73 -4.69 -7.09
N LYS A 35 14.69 -6.02 -7.17
CA LYS A 35 15.87 -6.87 -6.93
C LYS A 35 17.04 -6.55 -7.86
N LYS A 36 16.75 -6.34 -9.14
CA LYS A 36 17.79 -6.01 -10.14
C LYS A 36 18.41 -4.65 -9.84
N ALA A 37 17.59 -3.63 -9.47
CA ALA A 37 18.06 -2.31 -9.11
C ALA A 37 19.00 -2.35 -7.90
N LEU A 38 18.63 -3.10 -6.87
CA LEU A 38 19.48 -3.28 -5.68
C LEU A 38 20.75 -4.04 -5.96
N LYS A 39 20.66 -5.14 -6.71
CA LYS A 39 21.84 -5.89 -7.10
C LYS A 39 22.84 -5.05 -7.90
N ASN A 40 22.35 -4.19 -8.77
CA ASN A 40 23.16 -3.31 -9.61
C ASN A 40 23.54 -1.99 -8.92
N LYS A 41 23.21 -1.80 -7.62
CA LYS A 41 23.41 -0.55 -6.87
C LYS A 41 22.83 0.68 -7.55
N ASN A 42 21.73 0.50 -8.28
CA ASN A 42 21.00 1.59 -8.93
C ASN A 42 19.92 2.12 -7.98
N TYR A 43 20.33 2.72 -6.88
CA TYR A 43 19.49 3.31 -5.86
C TYR A 43 20.16 4.57 -5.30
N LEU A 44 19.36 5.44 -4.72
CA LEU A 44 19.83 6.58 -3.94
C LEU A 44 19.83 6.23 -2.46
N THR A 45 20.59 6.98 -1.68
CA THR A 45 20.65 6.79 -0.23
C THR A 45 20.27 8.07 0.51
N VAL A 46 19.69 7.91 1.70
CA VAL A 46 19.47 8.97 2.66
C VAL A 46 20.05 8.54 4.01
N ASP A 47 20.69 9.48 4.70
CA ASP A 47 21.23 9.23 6.04
C ASP A 47 20.10 9.17 7.06
N ALA A 48 20.18 8.19 7.95
CA ALA A 48 19.21 7.95 8.99
C ALA A 48 19.91 7.58 10.31
N GLU A 49 19.21 7.78 11.42
CA GLU A 49 19.67 7.39 12.76
C GLU A 49 18.71 6.39 13.36
N ILE A 50 19.25 5.37 14.03
CA ILE A 50 18.46 4.37 14.76
C ILE A 50 18.06 4.93 16.11
N ILE A 51 16.76 5.13 16.34
CA ILE A 51 16.22 5.72 17.55
C ILE A 51 15.88 4.65 18.58
N ASP A 52 15.31 3.54 18.13
CA ASP A 52 14.88 2.48 19.03
C ASP A 52 14.97 1.10 18.37
N ILE A 53 15.24 0.08 19.19
CA ILE A 53 15.31 -1.32 18.76
C ILE A 53 14.50 -2.13 19.77
N LYS A 54 13.50 -2.85 19.26
CA LYS A 54 12.65 -3.75 20.04
C LYS A 54 12.82 -5.17 19.54
N GLU A 55 13.32 -6.03 20.42
CA GLU A 55 13.46 -7.46 20.15
C GLU A 55 12.23 -8.22 20.64
N ASP A 56 11.69 -9.05 19.78
CA ASP A 56 10.67 -10.03 20.11
C ASP A 56 11.21 -11.43 19.79
N LYS A 57 10.56 -12.49 20.27
CA LYS A 57 11.02 -13.89 20.19
C LYS A 57 11.46 -14.36 18.79
N LYS A 58 10.95 -13.76 17.73
CA LYS A 58 11.24 -14.18 16.34
C LYS A 58 11.69 -13.04 15.43
N LYS A 59 11.47 -11.79 15.83
CA LYS A 59 11.74 -10.62 15.00
C LYS A 59 12.25 -9.44 15.82
N VAL A 60 12.99 -8.59 15.13
CA VAL A 60 13.48 -7.32 15.68
C VAL A 60 12.84 -6.19 14.89
N THR A 61 12.34 -5.22 15.60
CA THR A 61 11.75 -4.00 15.06
C THR A 61 12.70 -2.84 15.31
N ILE A 62 13.17 -2.20 14.24
CA ILE A 62 14.10 -1.07 14.29
C ILE A 62 13.35 0.19 13.89
N LEU A 63 13.30 1.17 14.76
CA LEU A 63 12.78 2.51 14.49
C LEU A 63 13.93 3.42 14.08
N VAL A 64 13.82 4.02 12.91
CA VAL A 64 14.80 4.97 12.40
C VAL A 64 14.16 6.33 12.13
N GLU A 65 14.97 7.38 12.24
CA GLU A 65 14.60 8.73 11.85
C GLU A 65 15.53 9.23 10.74
N PHE A 66 14.98 9.96 9.79
CA PHE A 66 15.72 10.54 8.66
C PHE A 66 15.04 11.82 8.15
N ILE A 67 15.81 12.64 7.45
CA ILE A 67 15.31 13.85 6.76
C ILE A 67 15.28 13.54 5.26
N GLY A 68 14.12 13.73 4.63
CA GLY A 68 13.98 13.54 3.19
C GLY A 68 14.80 14.58 2.40
N PRO A 69 15.25 14.25 1.17
CA PRO A 69 16.12 15.12 0.38
C PRO A 69 15.55 16.54 0.11
N ASN A 70 14.23 16.64 0.00
CA ASN A 70 13.54 17.88 -0.36
C ASN A 70 12.79 18.53 0.80
N ASN A 71 12.99 18.07 2.04
CA ASN A 71 12.29 18.64 3.18
C ASN A 71 13.21 18.71 4.40
N LEU A 72 12.86 19.60 5.33
CA LEU A 72 13.59 19.82 6.59
C LEU A 72 12.99 19.09 7.78
N VAL A 73 11.97 18.25 7.54
CA VAL A 73 11.24 17.56 8.59
C VAL A 73 11.81 16.18 8.80
N LEU A 74 11.94 15.83 10.07
CA LEU A 74 12.36 14.52 10.52
C LEU A 74 11.21 13.52 10.37
N PHE A 75 11.43 12.46 9.62
CA PHE A 75 10.48 11.36 9.45
C PHE A 75 10.93 10.12 10.19
N SER A 76 9.99 9.40 10.76
CA SER A 76 10.23 8.09 11.33
C SER A 76 9.80 6.96 10.40
N HIS A 77 10.56 5.88 10.38
CA HIS A 77 10.22 4.66 9.66
C HIS A 77 10.59 3.43 10.50
N THR A 78 9.81 2.36 10.36
CA THR A 78 10.00 1.14 11.14
C THR A 78 10.34 -0.02 10.22
N PHE A 79 11.45 -0.70 10.50
CA PHE A 79 11.88 -1.90 9.81
C PHE A 79 11.63 -3.12 10.69
N GLU A 80 11.16 -4.20 10.08
CA GLU A 80 11.09 -5.50 10.71
C GLU A 80 12.08 -6.46 10.05
N MET A 81 12.92 -7.11 10.86
CA MET A 81 13.83 -8.15 10.39
C MET A 81 13.79 -9.36 11.29
N SER A 82 14.24 -10.53 10.82
CA SER A 82 14.33 -11.71 11.67
C SER A 82 15.47 -11.58 12.68
N LEU A 83 15.30 -12.17 13.86
CA LEU A 83 16.36 -12.21 14.88
C LEU A 83 17.67 -12.82 14.34
N ALA A 84 17.58 -13.85 13.49
CA ALA A 84 18.74 -14.48 12.86
C ALA A 84 19.50 -13.54 11.89
N GLU A 85 18.82 -12.58 11.30
CA GLU A 85 19.44 -11.58 10.44
C GLU A 85 20.05 -10.44 11.25
N PHE A 86 19.37 -10.00 12.29
CA PHE A 86 19.86 -9.02 13.24
C PHE A 86 21.15 -9.49 13.93
N ASN A 87 21.20 -10.74 14.36
CA ASN A 87 22.38 -11.32 15.03
C ASN A 87 23.61 -11.43 14.11
N LYS A 88 23.42 -11.42 12.79
CA LYS A 88 24.56 -11.40 11.83
C LYS A 88 25.19 -10.03 11.72
N ASN A 89 24.38 -8.99 11.78
CA ASN A 89 24.80 -7.59 11.73
C ASN A 89 24.00 -6.81 12.77
N PRO A 90 24.40 -6.86 14.05
CA PRO A 90 23.68 -6.19 15.10
C PRO A 90 23.76 -4.67 14.93
N TYR A 91 22.62 -4.04 15.06
CA TYR A 91 22.50 -2.58 15.08
C TYR A 91 22.44 -2.08 16.51
N THR A 92 22.86 -0.83 16.74
CA THR A 92 22.81 -0.17 18.05
C THR A 92 21.99 1.10 17.97
N ARG A 93 21.38 1.49 19.10
CA ARG A 93 20.68 2.77 19.22
C ARG A 93 21.66 3.93 19.03
N GLY A 94 21.27 4.98 18.33
CA GLY A 94 22.14 6.10 17.97
C GLY A 94 23.06 5.84 16.79
N GLN A 95 23.05 4.63 16.22
CA GLN A 95 23.89 4.30 15.05
C GLN A 95 23.35 5.02 13.82
N LYS A 96 24.25 5.68 13.10
CA LYS A 96 23.97 6.24 11.76
C LYS A 96 24.02 5.16 10.71
N ILE A 97 22.98 5.07 9.91
CA ILE A 97 22.84 4.12 8.83
C ILE A 97 22.41 4.83 7.54
N LYS A 98 22.57 4.17 6.41
CA LYS A 98 22.03 4.65 5.14
C LYS A 98 20.80 3.84 4.76
N LEU A 99 19.75 4.53 4.39
CA LEU A 99 18.55 3.94 3.82
C LEU A 99 18.61 4.06 2.30
N ALA A 100 18.45 2.93 1.63
CA ALA A 100 18.41 2.89 0.18
C ALA A 100 16.98 3.03 -0.32
N TYR A 101 16.81 3.79 -1.40
CA TYR A 101 15.55 3.91 -2.14
C TYR A 101 15.82 4.03 -3.63
N ILE A 102 14.93 3.51 -4.46
CA ILE A 102 15.05 3.66 -5.90
C ILE A 102 14.57 5.07 -6.29
N ASP A 103 15.40 5.79 -7.03
CA ASP A 103 15.01 7.09 -7.57
C ASP A 103 13.83 6.93 -8.53
N VAL A 104 12.74 7.57 -8.15
CA VAL A 104 11.47 7.51 -8.87
C VAL A 104 11.18 8.80 -9.62
N ALA A 105 12.11 9.74 -9.61
CA ALA A 105 11.93 11.06 -10.26
C ALA A 105 11.47 10.94 -11.73
N ASN A 106 11.79 9.83 -12.38
CA ASN A 106 11.39 9.51 -13.75
C ASN A 106 10.20 8.54 -13.85
N GLN A 107 9.62 8.07 -12.75
CA GLN A 107 8.51 7.12 -12.77
C GLN A 107 7.22 7.80 -12.29
N LYS A 108 6.17 7.75 -13.10
CA LYS A 108 4.85 8.33 -12.79
C LYS A 108 4.14 7.69 -11.58
N LYS A 109 4.63 6.56 -11.08
CA LYS A 109 4.10 5.87 -9.91
C LYS A 109 5.26 5.30 -9.11
N ILE A 110 5.34 5.69 -7.86
CA ILE A 110 6.26 5.11 -6.90
C ILE A 110 5.70 3.77 -6.50
N HIS A 111 6.32 2.76 -7.07
CA HIS A 111 6.10 1.42 -6.58
C HIS A 111 6.76 1.33 -5.20
N THR A 112 6.09 0.63 -4.29
CA THR A 112 6.52 0.33 -2.94
C THR A 112 7.93 -0.24 -2.92
N PHE A 113 8.89 0.64 -3.17
CA PHE A 113 10.21 0.32 -2.71
C PHE A 113 10.23 0.79 -1.27
N PRO A 114 10.10 -0.11 -0.30
CA PRO A 114 10.31 0.30 1.07
C PRO A 114 11.70 0.90 1.14
N LEU A 115 11.85 2.00 1.84
CA LEU A 115 13.14 2.36 2.35
C LEU A 115 13.74 1.09 2.95
N ILE A 116 14.94 0.72 2.55
CA ILE A 116 15.64 -0.43 3.11
C ILE A 116 16.95 0.04 3.71
N ILE A 117 17.39 -0.63 4.76
CA ILE A 117 18.72 -0.40 5.30
C ILE A 117 19.74 -0.88 4.26
N GLU A 118 20.66 -0.01 3.85
CA GLU A 118 21.69 -0.34 2.87
C GLU A 118 22.49 -1.56 3.33
N GLY A 119 22.68 -2.53 2.44
CA GLY A 119 23.38 -3.79 2.74
C GLY A 119 22.53 -4.85 3.46
N SER A 120 21.33 -4.55 3.89
CA SER A 120 20.44 -5.57 4.45
C SER A 120 19.91 -6.49 3.33
N LYS A 121 19.69 -7.77 3.68
CA LYS A 121 19.06 -8.69 2.75
C LYS A 121 17.58 -8.35 2.63
N ILE A 122 17.15 -7.98 1.43
CA ILE A 122 15.75 -7.80 1.15
C ILE A 122 15.06 -9.14 1.31
N ARG A 123 14.26 -9.27 2.34
CA ARG A 123 13.22 -10.27 2.37
C ARG A 123 12.02 -9.69 1.66
N LEU A 124 11.80 -10.22 0.46
CA LEU A 124 10.47 -10.10 -0.12
C LEU A 124 9.46 -10.63 0.89
N GLU A 125 8.48 -9.82 1.17
CA GLU A 125 7.28 -10.31 1.84
C GLU A 125 6.62 -11.33 0.91
N LYS A 126 7.00 -12.59 1.06
CA LYS A 126 6.40 -13.70 0.29
C LYS A 126 4.90 -13.86 0.57
N GLY A 127 4.43 -13.31 1.69
CA GLY A 127 3.04 -13.37 2.11
C GLY A 127 2.06 -12.82 1.06
N PRO A 128 2.21 -11.59 0.57
CA PRO A 128 1.32 -11.03 -0.45
C PRO A 128 1.39 -11.79 -1.79
N LEU A 129 2.57 -12.25 -2.19
CA LEU A 129 2.73 -13.06 -3.40
C LEU A 129 2.05 -14.42 -3.28
N PHE A 130 2.18 -15.08 -2.13
CA PHE A 130 1.53 -16.36 -1.86
C PHE A 130 0.01 -16.20 -1.75
N ALA A 131 -0.47 -15.15 -1.08
CA ALA A 131 -1.89 -14.84 -0.99
C ALA A 131 -2.49 -14.56 -2.37
N ASN A 132 -1.83 -13.77 -3.21
CA ASN A 132 -2.26 -13.53 -4.59
C ASN A 132 -2.27 -14.81 -5.42
N ALA A 133 -1.26 -15.68 -5.31
CA ALA A 133 -1.23 -16.96 -6.00
C ALA A 133 -2.36 -17.89 -5.54
N ALA A 134 -2.65 -17.96 -4.24
CA ALA A 134 -3.76 -18.72 -3.69
C ALA A 134 -5.12 -18.21 -4.19
N LEU A 135 -5.30 -16.87 -4.26
CA LEU A 135 -6.53 -16.27 -4.78
C LEU A 135 -6.72 -16.52 -6.28
N ILE A 136 -5.63 -16.48 -7.07
CA ILE A 136 -5.68 -16.86 -8.48
C ILE A 136 -6.09 -18.31 -8.61
N PHE A 137 -5.53 -19.20 -7.78
CA PHE A 137 -5.90 -20.62 -7.80
C PHE A 137 -7.38 -20.82 -7.47
N VAL A 138 -7.90 -20.16 -6.44
CA VAL A 138 -9.32 -20.20 -6.08
C VAL A 138 -10.19 -19.64 -7.20
N ALA A 139 -9.85 -18.47 -7.75
CA ALA A 139 -10.57 -17.88 -8.85
C ALA A 139 -10.54 -18.77 -10.10
N ALA A 140 -9.40 -19.37 -10.44
CA ALA A 140 -9.26 -20.30 -11.55
C ALA A 140 -10.11 -21.57 -11.34
N TYR A 141 -10.11 -22.14 -10.13
CA TYR A 141 -10.94 -23.28 -9.79
C TYR A 141 -12.43 -22.98 -10.00
N PHE A 142 -12.93 -21.85 -9.51
CA PHE A 142 -14.32 -21.43 -9.68
C PHE A 142 -14.66 -21.22 -11.15
N ASN A 143 -13.80 -20.56 -11.90
CA ASN A 143 -13.99 -20.31 -13.32
C ASN A 143 -14.00 -21.60 -14.15
N THR A 144 -13.02 -22.48 -13.91
CA THR A 144 -12.90 -23.73 -14.64
C THR A 144 -14.10 -24.65 -14.35
N SER A 145 -14.53 -24.72 -13.08
CA SER A 145 -15.72 -25.50 -12.71
C SER A 145 -16.99 -24.98 -13.37
N ALA A 146 -17.21 -23.66 -13.38
CA ALA A 146 -18.36 -23.06 -14.05
C ALA A 146 -18.31 -23.26 -15.58
N LEU A 147 -17.15 -23.07 -16.18
CA LEU A 147 -16.93 -23.20 -17.61
C LEU A 147 -17.16 -24.66 -18.07
N ILE A 148 -16.58 -25.64 -17.37
CA ILE A 148 -16.76 -27.06 -17.69
C ILE A 148 -18.24 -27.43 -17.62
N LYS A 149 -18.93 -27.03 -16.55
CA LYS A 149 -20.37 -27.34 -16.38
C LYS A 149 -21.21 -26.74 -17.52
N VAL A 150 -20.92 -25.51 -17.94
CA VAL A 150 -21.63 -24.88 -19.04
C VAL A 150 -21.30 -25.53 -20.38
N LEU A 151 -20.05 -25.89 -20.62
CA LEU A 151 -19.64 -26.51 -21.90
C LEU A 151 -20.11 -27.97 -22.03
N THR A 152 -20.19 -28.70 -20.90
CA THR A 152 -20.62 -30.10 -20.92
C THR A 152 -22.13 -30.26 -20.92
N ASN A 153 -22.87 -29.32 -20.35
CA ASN A 153 -24.32 -29.36 -20.33
C ASN A 153 -24.92 -27.95 -20.27
N PHE A 154 -25.19 -27.39 -21.43
CA PHE A 154 -25.71 -26.02 -21.57
C PHE A 154 -27.12 -25.85 -20.97
N ASP A 155 -27.88 -26.93 -20.82
CA ASP A 155 -29.25 -26.93 -20.27
C ASP A 155 -29.31 -27.00 -18.74
N LEU A 156 -28.14 -27.06 -18.05
CA LEU A 156 -28.10 -27.04 -16.60
C LEU A 156 -28.82 -25.82 -16.01
N PRO A 157 -29.66 -26.02 -15.00
CA PRO A 157 -30.27 -24.88 -14.31
C PRO A 157 -29.22 -23.97 -13.66
N PHE A 158 -29.50 -22.68 -13.61
CA PHE A 158 -28.59 -21.64 -13.11
C PHE A 158 -27.96 -21.98 -11.74
N SER A 159 -28.74 -22.57 -10.82
CA SER A 159 -28.27 -22.99 -9.49
C SER A 159 -27.16 -24.03 -9.50
N GLN A 160 -27.04 -24.82 -10.58
CA GLN A 160 -26.05 -25.88 -10.70
C GLN A 160 -24.77 -25.42 -11.44
N MET A 161 -24.76 -24.23 -12.02
CA MET A 161 -23.59 -23.68 -12.71
C MET A 161 -22.47 -23.28 -11.76
N PHE A 162 -22.78 -23.01 -10.52
CA PHE A 162 -21.81 -22.60 -9.52
C PHE A 162 -21.06 -23.80 -8.92
N PRO A 163 -19.84 -23.63 -8.40
CA PRO A 163 -19.04 -24.69 -7.77
C PRO A 163 -19.76 -25.37 -6.61
N THR A 164 -20.53 -24.61 -5.85
CA THR A 164 -21.36 -25.14 -4.77
C THR A 164 -22.85 -25.03 -5.13
N SER A 165 -23.67 -25.95 -4.61
CA SER A 165 -25.12 -25.90 -4.77
C SER A 165 -25.77 -24.72 -4.01
N ASN A 166 -25.03 -24.08 -3.12
CA ASN A 166 -25.50 -22.96 -2.31
C ASN A 166 -25.12 -21.61 -2.93
N ILE A 167 -26.09 -20.92 -3.53
CA ILE A 167 -25.92 -19.62 -4.18
C ILE A 167 -25.36 -18.57 -3.20
N PHE A 168 -25.77 -18.64 -1.93
CA PHE A 168 -25.29 -17.69 -0.91
C PHE A 168 -23.78 -17.83 -0.64
N ILE A 169 -23.28 -19.06 -0.56
CA ILE A 169 -21.84 -19.31 -0.40
C ILE A 169 -21.06 -18.78 -1.61
N ASN A 170 -21.56 -19.03 -2.82
CA ASN A 170 -20.90 -18.54 -4.03
C ASN A 170 -20.88 -16.99 -4.05
N LEU A 171 -21.97 -16.32 -3.69
CA LEU A 171 -22.04 -14.86 -3.61
C LEU A 171 -21.05 -14.31 -2.58
N LEU A 172 -20.96 -14.92 -1.39
CA LEU A 172 -19.98 -14.52 -0.37
C LEU A 172 -18.53 -14.66 -0.88
N MET A 173 -18.21 -15.71 -1.60
CA MET A 173 -16.88 -15.91 -2.17
C MET A 173 -16.55 -14.84 -3.22
N TYR A 174 -17.49 -14.45 -4.09
CA TYR A 174 -17.29 -13.36 -5.03
C TYR A 174 -17.11 -12.00 -4.34
N LEU A 175 -17.90 -11.72 -3.32
CA LEU A 175 -17.75 -10.51 -2.51
C LEU A 175 -16.38 -10.47 -1.81
N PHE A 176 -15.91 -11.59 -1.29
CA PHE A 176 -14.60 -11.69 -0.68
C PHE A 176 -13.47 -11.44 -1.68
N LEU A 177 -13.52 -12.08 -2.86
CA LEU A 177 -12.55 -11.87 -3.93
C LEU A 177 -12.52 -10.40 -4.37
N PHE A 178 -13.69 -9.80 -4.58
CA PHE A 178 -13.80 -8.39 -4.96
C PHE A 178 -13.26 -7.44 -3.88
N SER A 179 -13.63 -7.66 -2.62
CA SER A 179 -13.16 -6.82 -1.50
C SER A 179 -11.65 -6.88 -1.35
N TYR A 180 -11.06 -8.06 -1.45
CA TYR A 180 -9.61 -8.23 -1.40
C TYR A 180 -8.89 -7.52 -2.56
N LEU A 181 -9.44 -7.60 -3.77
CA LEU A 181 -8.90 -6.89 -4.92
C LEU A 181 -8.90 -5.38 -4.69
N MET A 182 -10.02 -4.85 -4.23
CA MET A 182 -10.17 -3.43 -3.94
C MET A 182 -9.20 -2.98 -2.82
N GLU A 183 -9.13 -3.73 -1.74
CA GLU A 183 -8.21 -3.43 -0.64
C GLU A 183 -6.74 -3.44 -1.10
N SER A 184 -6.32 -4.43 -1.90
CA SER A 184 -4.95 -4.51 -2.41
C SER A 184 -4.61 -3.31 -3.29
N LEU A 185 -5.52 -2.88 -4.16
CA LEU A 185 -5.30 -1.73 -5.04
C LEU A 185 -5.23 -0.40 -4.28
N PHE A 186 -6.11 -0.20 -3.28
CA PHE A 186 -6.15 1.05 -2.52
C PHE A 186 -5.05 1.15 -1.46
N SER A 187 -4.71 0.07 -0.77
CA SER A 187 -3.69 0.09 0.28
C SER A 187 -2.30 0.36 -0.30
N ILE A 188 -1.96 -0.27 -1.41
CA ILE A 188 -0.68 -0.09 -2.10
C ILE A 188 -0.51 1.38 -2.48
N SER A 189 -1.49 1.99 -3.14
CA SER A 189 -1.40 3.38 -3.59
C SER A 189 -1.22 4.39 -2.44
N LYS A 190 -1.80 4.14 -1.29
CA LYS A 190 -1.72 5.03 -0.12
C LYS A 190 -0.33 5.01 0.53
N VAL A 191 0.25 3.82 0.72
CA VAL A 191 1.59 3.68 1.32
C VAL A 191 2.66 4.23 0.37
N GLU A 192 2.56 3.96 -0.91
CA GLU A 192 3.44 4.50 -1.94
C GLU A 192 3.46 6.02 -1.93
N ASN A 193 2.27 6.63 -1.87
CA ASN A 193 2.14 8.06 -1.82
C ASN A 193 2.77 8.68 -0.57
N GLN A 194 2.58 8.08 0.60
CA GLN A 194 3.19 8.56 1.84
C GLN A 194 4.71 8.49 1.81
N ASN A 195 5.28 7.41 1.30
CA ASN A 195 6.74 7.28 1.18
C ASN A 195 7.32 8.27 0.17
N TYR A 196 6.63 8.52 -0.93
CA TYR A 196 7.01 9.56 -1.88
C TYR A 196 7.04 10.94 -1.23
N LEU A 197 5.97 11.32 -0.56
CA LEU A 197 5.89 12.63 0.06
C LEU A 197 6.96 12.81 1.13
N LYS A 198 7.30 11.78 1.88
CA LYS A 198 8.41 11.81 2.85
C LYS A 198 9.77 12.08 2.20
N LEU A 199 10.00 11.61 0.99
CA LEU A 199 11.27 11.78 0.28
C LEU A 199 11.30 13.07 -0.56
N PHE A 200 10.23 13.36 -1.29
CA PHE A 200 10.23 14.39 -2.34
C PHE A 200 9.22 15.52 -2.12
N GLY A 201 8.41 15.45 -1.08
CA GLY A 201 7.41 16.47 -0.78
C GLY A 201 8.03 17.73 -0.19
N ASN A 202 7.33 18.85 -0.38
CA ASN A 202 7.66 20.11 0.26
C ASN A 202 6.82 20.30 1.53
N THR A 203 7.44 20.84 2.58
CA THR A 203 6.76 21.14 3.84
C THR A 203 6.21 22.55 3.85
N THR A 204 5.04 22.72 4.45
CA THR A 204 4.45 24.04 4.70
C THR A 204 3.45 23.98 5.85
N LYS A 205 3.05 25.15 6.35
CA LYS A 205 1.94 25.28 7.28
C LYS A 205 0.65 25.47 6.52
N ALA A 206 -0.36 24.69 6.88
CA ALA A 206 -1.71 24.80 6.33
C ALA A 206 -2.69 25.26 7.39
N ARG A 207 -3.58 26.18 7.03
CA ARG A 207 -4.70 26.60 7.87
C ARG A 207 -5.81 25.58 7.80
N VAL A 208 -6.35 25.18 8.93
CA VAL A 208 -7.52 24.29 9.03
C VAL A 208 -8.80 25.12 8.89
N ILE A 209 -9.51 24.93 7.79
CA ILE A 209 -10.78 25.64 7.52
C ILE A 209 -11.95 24.91 8.15
N THR A 210 -12.00 23.59 8.02
CA THR A 210 -13.04 22.75 8.63
C THR A 210 -12.43 21.50 9.20
N PHE A 211 -12.99 21.05 10.31
CA PHE A 211 -12.62 19.82 10.98
C PHE A 211 -13.84 18.99 11.31
N LYS A 212 -13.79 17.69 11.04
CA LYS A 212 -14.82 16.72 11.41
C LYS A 212 -14.17 15.41 11.85
N LEU A 213 -14.66 14.82 12.92
CA LEU A 213 -14.32 13.45 13.29
C LEU A 213 -15.12 12.48 12.41
N GLY A 214 -14.43 11.59 11.71
CA GLY A 214 -15.02 10.49 10.95
C GLY A 214 -15.52 9.37 11.86
N GLY A 215 -16.36 8.50 11.31
CA GLY A 215 -16.89 7.32 12.01
C GLY A 215 -15.89 6.15 12.05
N SER A 216 -14.90 6.12 11.16
CA SER A 216 -13.93 5.04 11.06
C SER A 216 -12.86 5.14 12.15
N LYS A 217 -12.45 3.98 12.69
CA LYS A 217 -11.33 3.86 13.63
C LYS A 217 -10.24 3.00 12.99
N ASN A 218 -8.98 3.33 13.26
CA ASN A 218 -7.88 2.45 12.89
C ASN A 218 -7.75 1.28 13.88
N VAL A 219 -6.83 0.36 13.60
CA VAL A 219 -6.54 -0.83 14.44
C VAL A 219 -6.16 -0.45 15.89
N ARG A 220 -5.65 0.76 16.11
CA ARG A 220 -5.29 1.29 17.44
C ARG A 220 -6.43 2.08 18.10
N GLY A 221 -7.63 2.09 17.52
CA GLY A 221 -8.80 2.77 18.05
C GLY A 221 -8.88 4.29 17.81
N TYR A 222 -7.89 4.89 17.13
CA TYR A 222 -7.93 6.32 16.78
C TYR A 222 -8.98 6.59 15.72
N LYS A 223 -9.80 7.59 15.95
CA LYS A 223 -10.81 8.05 14.96
C LYS A 223 -10.13 8.77 13.80
N GLU A 224 -10.69 8.61 12.62
CA GLU A 224 -10.30 9.37 11.44
C GLU A 224 -10.68 10.84 11.61
N SER A 225 -9.72 11.73 11.43
CA SER A 225 -9.95 13.17 11.35
C SER A 225 -10.01 13.59 9.88
N ARG A 226 -11.08 14.27 9.48
CA ARG A 226 -11.25 14.82 8.13
C ARG A 226 -11.21 16.33 8.21
N MET A 227 -10.28 16.93 7.49
CA MET A 227 -10.04 18.36 7.49
C MET A 227 -10.08 18.90 6.06
N THR A 228 -10.65 20.10 5.92
CA THR A 228 -10.38 20.92 4.75
C THR A 228 -9.30 21.92 5.16
N ILE A 229 -8.20 21.95 4.42
CA ILE A 229 -7.05 22.79 4.69
C ILE A 229 -6.77 23.73 3.52
N GLU A 230 -6.15 24.84 3.83
CA GLU A 230 -5.73 25.86 2.87
C GLU A 230 -4.28 26.25 3.14
N TYR A 231 -3.47 26.35 2.08
CA TYR A 231 -2.07 26.70 2.20
C TYR A 231 -1.52 27.30 0.90
N ARG A 232 -0.39 27.98 0.96
CA ARG A 232 0.36 28.43 -0.22
C ARG A 232 1.39 27.39 -0.62
N ASN A 233 1.37 26.99 -1.90
CA ASN A 233 2.36 26.08 -2.45
C ASN A 233 3.69 26.82 -2.74
N HIS A 234 4.69 26.10 -3.25
CA HIS A 234 6.02 26.67 -3.56
C HIS A 234 6.00 27.73 -4.69
N LEU A 235 4.94 27.80 -5.47
CA LEU A 235 4.70 28.83 -6.50
C LEU A 235 3.95 30.05 -5.94
N GLY A 236 3.61 30.05 -4.64
CA GLY A 236 2.82 31.11 -4.01
C GLY A 236 1.32 31.02 -4.23
N GLU A 237 0.84 29.98 -4.94
CA GLU A 237 -0.57 29.79 -5.24
C GLU A 237 -1.32 29.24 -4.01
N LEU A 238 -2.51 29.80 -3.78
CA LEU A 238 -3.38 29.35 -2.70
C LEU A 238 -4.07 28.02 -3.10
N THR A 239 -3.79 26.99 -2.36
CA THR A 239 -4.35 25.64 -2.61
C THR A 239 -5.27 25.24 -1.47
N LYS A 240 -6.48 24.80 -1.81
CA LYS A 240 -7.45 24.24 -0.88
C LYS A 240 -7.66 22.75 -1.18
N THR A 241 -7.54 21.89 -0.16
CA THR A 241 -7.66 20.45 -0.33
C THR A 241 -8.21 19.78 0.92
N ASN A 242 -8.65 18.52 0.78
CA ASN A 242 -9.11 17.71 1.88
C ASN A 242 -8.00 16.77 2.35
N LEU A 243 -7.85 16.66 3.65
CA LEU A 243 -6.89 15.82 4.32
C LEU A 243 -7.60 14.90 5.31
N ALA A 244 -7.32 13.60 5.24
CA ALA A 244 -7.77 12.62 6.23
C ALA A 244 -6.58 12.03 6.97
N SER A 245 -6.63 11.99 8.29
CA SER A 245 -5.55 11.48 9.13
C SER A 245 -6.11 10.81 10.38
N TYR A 246 -5.50 9.69 10.78
CA TYR A 246 -5.73 9.05 12.09
C TYR A 246 -4.78 9.56 13.18
N MET A 247 -3.88 10.45 12.83
CA MET A 247 -2.86 10.98 13.76
C MET A 247 -3.24 12.32 14.35
N TYR A 248 -4.19 13.01 13.77
CA TYR A 248 -4.69 14.28 14.29
C TYR A 248 -5.75 14.00 15.35
N THR A 249 -5.42 14.20 16.60
CA THR A 249 -6.35 14.09 17.71
C THR A 249 -6.59 15.46 18.33
N GLU A 250 -7.80 15.97 18.17
CA GLU A 250 -8.51 16.94 19.03
C GLU A 250 -7.84 18.29 19.38
N THR A 251 -6.59 18.57 19.02
CA THR A 251 -6.06 19.92 19.16
C THR A 251 -6.67 20.78 18.04
N GLN A 252 -7.48 21.77 18.41
CA GLN A 252 -8.02 22.79 17.52
C GLN A 252 -6.89 23.76 17.11
N GLU A 253 -5.81 23.23 16.57
CA GLU A 253 -4.75 24.07 16.02
C GLU A 253 -5.29 24.71 14.74
N GLU A 254 -5.24 26.03 14.70
CA GLU A 254 -5.61 26.79 13.49
C GLU A 254 -4.67 26.46 12.32
N TYR A 255 -3.42 26.11 12.61
CA TYR A 255 -2.40 25.76 11.62
C TYR A 255 -1.77 24.41 11.94
N ILE A 256 -1.59 23.59 10.90
CA ILE A 256 -0.94 22.29 10.98
C ILE A 256 0.22 22.23 10.01
N ASP A 257 1.25 21.42 10.34
CA ASP A 257 2.34 21.15 9.42
C ASP A 257 1.93 20.04 8.46
N ILE A 258 2.17 20.26 7.16
CA ILE A 258 1.86 19.30 6.10
C ILE A 258 3.05 19.11 5.16
N VAL A 259 3.08 17.96 4.50
CA VAL A 259 3.90 17.71 3.31
C VAL A 259 2.98 17.63 2.10
N TYR A 260 3.35 18.28 1.02
CA TYR A 260 2.59 18.23 -0.23
C TYR A 260 3.51 17.88 -1.42
N ASP A 261 2.91 17.32 -2.47
CA ASP A 261 3.60 17.01 -3.71
C ASP A 261 3.82 18.29 -4.52
N PRO A 262 5.09 18.68 -4.82
CA PRO A 262 5.36 19.84 -5.67
C PRO A 262 4.70 19.77 -7.04
N LYS A 263 4.47 18.56 -7.58
CA LYS A 263 3.84 18.33 -8.89
C LYS A 263 2.32 18.31 -8.83
N ASN A 264 1.76 18.02 -7.64
CA ASN A 264 0.32 17.97 -7.41
C ASN A 264 -0.02 18.49 -6.02
N SER A 265 -0.21 19.79 -5.90
CA SER A 265 -0.46 20.46 -4.62
C SER A 265 -1.68 19.95 -3.85
N LYS A 266 -2.61 19.24 -4.49
CA LYS A 266 -3.75 18.61 -3.79
C LYS A 266 -3.40 17.32 -3.06
N ASN A 267 -2.25 16.73 -3.38
CA ASN A 267 -1.74 15.54 -2.74
C ASN A 267 -0.94 15.93 -1.49
N VAL A 268 -1.52 15.72 -0.31
CA VAL A 268 -0.97 16.18 0.98
C VAL A 268 -1.04 15.10 2.03
N VAL A 269 -0.08 15.13 2.97
CA VAL A 269 -0.05 14.29 4.16
C VAL A 269 0.20 15.15 5.39
N TYR A 270 -0.49 14.85 6.49
CA TYR A 270 -0.28 15.47 7.79
C TYR A 270 1.05 15.04 8.38
N LEU A 271 1.82 16.03 8.84
CA LEU A 271 3.02 15.81 9.62
C LEU A 271 2.67 15.90 11.11
N ARG A 272 2.89 14.81 11.81
CA ARG A 272 2.90 14.83 13.27
C ARG A 272 4.29 15.27 13.72
N LYS A 273 4.33 16.30 14.56
CA LYS A 273 5.52 16.60 15.36
C LYS A 273 5.72 15.57 16.45
#